data_9d910b60a2b733ffe6e232c2934a6d50
#
_entry.id   9d910b60a2b733ffe6e232c2934a6d50
#
_cell.length_a   1.000
_cell.length_b   1.000
_cell.length_c   1.000
_cell.angle_alpha   90.00
_cell.angle_beta   90.00
_cell.angle_gamma   90.00
#
_symmetry.space_group_name_H-M   'P 1'
#
loop_
_entity.id
_entity.type
_entity.pdbx_description
1 polymer ?
#
loop_
_entity_poly.entity_id
_entity_poly.type
_entity_poly.pdbx_seq_one_letter_code
_entity_poly.pdbx_strand_id
1 'polypeptide(L)'
;MQDIDLINLFGNSCNEGMNQLISQYSGFVYTIVYSKISSVGTQEDAEECAADVFVEFYRSISSFDLSKDSVKAYLSIIAKRIAIARFHVLTKKKLNLISIDDEESPVKEICSEDESTELCDTLIEAIKLLGEPDCTIISKKYFNNETAKQIAAEIGMNSFSVQKRISRALKKLRKILKELGYSE
;
A
#
# COMPACT_ATOMS: atom_id res chain seq x y z
N MET A 1 -11.97 -14.74 19.31
CA MET A 1 -12.32 -15.90 18.46
C MET A 1 -11.08 -16.25 17.65
N GLN A 2 -10.79 -17.51 17.42
CA GLN A 2 -9.65 -17.93 16.61
C GLN A 2 -9.96 -17.75 15.12
N ASP A 3 -8.93 -17.55 14.31
CA ASP A 3 -9.08 -17.31 12.86
C ASP A 3 -9.84 -18.44 12.15
N ILE A 4 -9.64 -19.67 12.60
CA ILE A 4 -10.32 -20.86 12.04
C ILE A 4 -11.83 -20.81 12.25
N ASP A 5 -12.28 -20.35 13.44
CA ASP A 5 -13.70 -20.23 13.76
C ASP A 5 -14.34 -19.15 12.89
N LEU A 6 -13.62 -18.05 12.67
CA LEU A 6 -14.06 -16.94 11.82
C LEU A 6 -14.24 -17.40 10.37
N ILE A 7 -13.27 -18.13 9.82
CA ILE A 7 -13.38 -18.64 8.44
C ILE A 7 -14.51 -19.67 8.30
N ASN A 8 -14.71 -20.51 9.30
CA ASN A 8 -15.84 -21.47 9.32
C ASN A 8 -17.20 -20.75 9.35
N LEU A 9 -17.31 -19.59 10.03
CA LEU A 9 -18.54 -18.77 9.99
C LEU A 9 -18.85 -18.30 8.57
N PHE A 10 -17.85 -17.88 7.78
CA PHE A 10 -18.07 -17.52 6.38
C PHE A 10 -18.60 -18.70 5.54
N GLY A 11 -18.20 -19.93 5.87
CA GLY A 11 -18.70 -21.14 5.22
C GLY A 11 -20.18 -21.43 5.53
N ASN A 12 -20.63 -21.05 6.73
CA ASN A 12 -22.01 -21.28 7.18
C ASN A 12 -22.95 -20.12 6.86
N SER A 13 -22.50 -18.89 7.10
CA SER A 13 -23.27 -17.67 6.88
C SER A 13 -22.29 -16.52 6.59
N CYS A 14 -22.33 -16.05 5.36
CA CYS A 14 -21.52 -14.93 4.91
C CYS A 14 -21.75 -13.67 5.76
N ASN A 15 -23.02 -13.36 6.09
CA ASN A 15 -23.37 -12.19 6.90
C ASN A 15 -22.82 -12.28 8.32
N GLU A 16 -22.91 -13.45 8.97
CA GLU A 16 -22.37 -13.65 10.30
C GLU A 16 -20.84 -13.57 10.31
N GLY A 17 -20.18 -14.17 9.32
CA GLY A 17 -18.74 -14.07 9.12
C GLY A 17 -18.27 -12.63 8.96
N MET A 18 -18.96 -11.82 8.12
CA MET A 18 -18.64 -10.41 7.92
C MET A 18 -18.89 -9.56 9.19
N ASN A 19 -20.01 -9.75 9.85
CA ASN A 19 -20.31 -9.02 11.09
C ASN A 19 -19.25 -9.29 12.16
N GLN A 20 -18.84 -10.53 12.30
CA GLN A 20 -17.82 -10.93 13.24
C GLN A 20 -16.44 -10.40 12.87
N LEU A 21 -16.07 -10.44 11.60
CA LEU A 21 -14.81 -9.88 11.08
C LEU A 21 -14.73 -8.38 11.36
N ILE A 22 -15.77 -7.63 11.01
CA ILE A 22 -15.84 -6.18 11.25
C ILE A 22 -15.78 -5.88 12.74
N SER A 23 -16.59 -6.58 13.56
CA SER A 23 -16.58 -6.40 15.01
C SER A 23 -15.20 -6.61 15.65
N GLN A 24 -14.45 -7.59 15.16
CA GLN A 24 -13.15 -7.96 15.73
C GLN A 24 -12.01 -7.07 15.23
N TYR A 25 -12.06 -6.59 13.99
CA TYR A 25 -10.94 -5.96 13.33
C TYR A 25 -11.16 -4.51 12.88
N SER A 26 -12.35 -3.92 13.07
CA SER A 26 -12.64 -2.54 12.60
C SER A 26 -11.66 -1.51 13.16
N GLY A 27 -11.41 -1.51 14.46
CA GLY A 27 -10.45 -0.57 15.07
C GLY A 27 -9.03 -0.76 14.56
N PHE A 28 -8.60 -2.01 14.37
CA PHE A 28 -7.27 -2.33 13.83
C PHE A 28 -7.11 -1.84 12.37
N VAL A 29 -8.09 -2.14 11.52
CA VAL A 29 -8.09 -1.71 10.11
C VAL A 29 -8.15 -0.19 10.02
N TYR A 30 -9.06 0.44 10.78
CA TYR A 30 -9.20 1.89 10.82
C TYR A 30 -7.89 2.59 11.22
N THR A 31 -7.20 2.09 12.25
CA THR A 31 -5.91 2.65 12.69
C THR A 31 -4.86 2.64 11.56
N ILE A 32 -4.74 1.54 10.82
CA ILE A 32 -3.80 1.45 9.69
C ILE A 32 -4.17 2.44 8.59
N VAL A 33 -5.45 2.51 8.24
CA VAL A 33 -5.96 3.40 7.19
C VAL A 33 -5.78 4.86 7.59
N TYR A 34 -6.26 5.23 8.79
CA TYR A 34 -6.22 6.59 9.29
C TYR A 34 -4.80 7.13 9.40
N SER A 35 -3.85 6.33 9.92
CA SER A 35 -2.44 6.73 10.01
C SER A 35 -1.83 7.09 8.64
N LYS A 36 -2.40 6.57 7.54
CA LYS A 36 -1.88 6.81 6.20
C LYS A 36 -2.54 8.00 5.50
N ILE A 37 -3.86 8.20 5.69
CA ILE A 37 -4.61 9.19 4.91
C ILE A 37 -5.02 10.43 5.70
N SER A 38 -4.79 10.48 7.01
CA SER A 38 -5.18 11.60 7.90
C SER A 38 -4.60 12.96 7.48
N SER A 39 -3.43 12.98 6.83
CA SER A 39 -2.79 14.22 6.35
C SER A 39 -3.42 14.82 5.09
N VAL A 40 -4.15 14.01 4.31
CA VAL A 40 -4.68 14.40 2.99
C VAL A 40 -6.19 14.21 2.85
N GLY A 41 -6.81 13.42 3.72
CA GLY A 41 -8.22 13.05 3.68
C GLY A 41 -8.98 13.43 4.95
N THR A 42 -10.29 13.22 4.94
CA THR A 42 -11.19 13.41 6.06
C THR A 42 -11.39 12.12 6.86
N GLN A 43 -12.11 12.21 7.99
CA GLN A 43 -12.51 11.03 8.74
C GLN A 43 -13.40 10.11 7.90
N GLU A 44 -14.31 10.68 7.11
CA GLU A 44 -15.21 9.93 6.21
C GLU A 44 -14.40 9.18 5.14
N ASP A 45 -13.35 9.80 4.59
CA ASP A 45 -12.43 9.12 3.66
C ASP A 45 -11.76 7.89 4.31
N ALA A 46 -11.42 7.98 5.60
CA ALA A 46 -10.82 6.88 6.34
C ALA A 46 -11.84 5.77 6.62
N GLU A 47 -13.07 6.11 6.97
CA GLU A 47 -14.15 5.15 7.21
C GLU A 47 -14.52 4.41 5.91
N GLU A 48 -14.67 5.13 4.80
CA GLU A 48 -14.92 4.54 3.49
C GLU A 48 -13.77 3.60 3.07
N CYS A 49 -12.54 4.05 3.23
CA CYS A 49 -11.36 3.25 2.93
C CYS A 49 -11.27 1.99 3.80
N ALA A 50 -11.65 2.08 5.08
CA ALA A 50 -11.68 0.92 5.97
C ALA A 50 -12.79 -0.08 5.56
N ALA A 51 -13.95 0.41 5.11
CA ALA A 51 -15.01 -0.44 4.55
C ALA A 51 -14.54 -1.18 3.30
N ASP A 52 -13.82 -0.51 2.39
CA ASP A 52 -13.24 -1.11 1.19
C ASP A 52 -12.30 -2.28 1.53
N VAL A 53 -11.56 -2.21 2.63
CA VAL A 53 -10.67 -3.29 3.10
C VAL A 53 -11.47 -4.56 3.40
N PHE A 54 -12.62 -4.44 4.08
CA PHE A 54 -13.46 -5.59 4.40
C PHE A 54 -14.13 -6.18 3.15
N VAL A 55 -14.56 -5.33 2.22
CA VAL A 55 -15.11 -5.77 0.94
C VAL A 55 -14.04 -6.55 0.14
N GLU A 56 -12.82 -6.06 0.10
CA GLU A 56 -11.71 -6.73 -0.61
C GLU A 56 -11.32 -8.05 0.07
N PHE A 57 -11.29 -8.10 1.40
CA PHE A 57 -11.10 -9.35 2.14
C PHE A 57 -12.17 -10.37 1.76
N TYR A 58 -13.44 -9.97 1.77
CA TYR A 58 -14.54 -10.84 1.38
C TYR A 58 -14.39 -11.40 -0.05
N ARG A 59 -14.00 -10.56 -1.01
CA ARG A 59 -13.76 -11.00 -2.39
C ARG A 59 -12.63 -12.01 -2.52
N SER A 60 -11.64 -11.92 -1.64
CA SER A 60 -10.46 -12.78 -1.68
C SER A 60 -10.54 -13.99 -0.74
N ILE A 61 -11.61 -14.14 0.05
CA ILE A 61 -11.71 -15.18 1.08
C ILE A 61 -11.61 -16.61 0.52
N SER A 62 -12.12 -16.83 -0.70
CA SER A 62 -12.04 -18.13 -1.38
C SER A 62 -10.61 -18.56 -1.73
N SER A 63 -9.70 -17.61 -1.82
CA SER A 63 -8.27 -17.83 -2.09
C SER A 63 -7.39 -17.69 -0.84
N PHE A 64 -7.99 -17.36 0.30
CA PHE A 64 -7.26 -17.18 1.55
C PHE A 64 -6.90 -18.53 2.18
N ASP A 65 -5.64 -18.69 2.56
CA ASP A 65 -5.09 -19.93 3.10
C ASP A 65 -4.55 -19.70 4.53
N LEU A 66 -5.30 -20.15 5.53
CA LEU A 66 -4.93 -20.05 6.94
C LEU A 66 -3.61 -20.75 7.30
N SER A 67 -3.12 -21.68 6.47
CA SER A 67 -1.84 -22.34 6.72
C SER A 67 -0.65 -21.42 6.45
N LYS A 68 -0.85 -20.33 5.70
CA LYS A 68 0.19 -19.39 5.29
C LYS A 68 0.18 -18.10 6.09
N ASP A 69 -1.02 -17.58 6.39
CA ASP A 69 -1.17 -16.28 7.03
C ASP A 69 -2.33 -16.25 8.02
N SER A 70 -2.23 -15.39 9.06
CA SER A 70 -3.37 -15.08 9.92
C SER A 70 -4.31 -14.08 9.25
N VAL A 71 -5.59 -14.10 9.64
CA VAL A 71 -6.58 -13.11 9.18
C VAL A 71 -6.11 -11.67 9.45
N LYS A 72 -5.52 -11.44 10.62
CA LYS A 72 -4.97 -10.13 11.00
C LYS A 72 -3.83 -9.68 10.08
N ALA A 73 -2.89 -10.58 9.76
CA ALA A 73 -1.78 -10.28 8.86
C ALA A 73 -2.29 -9.97 7.45
N TYR A 74 -3.21 -10.77 6.94
CA TYR A 74 -3.80 -10.56 5.62
C TYR A 74 -4.58 -9.24 5.53
N LEU A 75 -5.42 -8.92 6.53
CA LEU A 75 -6.10 -7.62 6.63
C LEU A 75 -5.11 -6.46 6.64
N SER A 76 -3.97 -6.58 7.33
CA SER A 76 -2.97 -5.50 7.36
C SER A 76 -2.37 -5.22 5.98
N ILE A 77 -2.15 -6.27 5.18
CA ILE A 77 -1.64 -6.14 3.80
C ILE A 77 -2.68 -5.44 2.92
N ILE A 78 -3.95 -5.87 2.99
CA ILE A 78 -5.05 -5.25 2.23
C ILE A 78 -5.20 -3.79 2.64
N ALA A 79 -5.26 -3.50 3.95
CA ALA A 79 -5.44 -2.15 4.49
C ALA A 79 -4.34 -1.20 4.02
N LYS A 80 -3.08 -1.60 4.13
CA LYS A 80 -1.94 -0.79 3.65
C LYS A 80 -2.04 -0.50 2.15
N ARG A 81 -2.35 -1.52 1.34
CA ARG A 81 -2.49 -1.38 -0.12
C ARG A 81 -3.59 -0.40 -0.50
N ILE A 82 -4.78 -0.56 0.10
CA ILE A 82 -5.94 0.30 -0.20
C ILE A 82 -5.69 1.73 0.31
N ALA A 83 -5.14 1.88 1.52
CA ALA A 83 -4.83 3.19 2.08
C ALA A 83 -3.80 3.96 1.24
N ILE A 84 -2.76 3.31 0.73
CA ILE A 84 -1.79 3.94 -0.18
C ILE A 84 -2.46 4.38 -1.49
N ALA A 85 -3.30 3.54 -2.08
CA ALA A 85 -4.03 3.90 -3.30
C ALA A 85 -4.97 5.10 -3.06
N ARG A 86 -5.72 5.12 -1.94
CA ARG A 86 -6.60 6.23 -1.56
C ARG A 86 -5.80 7.50 -1.28
N PHE A 87 -4.68 7.41 -0.57
CA PHE A 87 -3.78 8.54 -0.33
C PHE A 87 -3.37 9.24 -1.63
N HIS A 88 -2.95 8.50 -2.65
CA HIS A 88 -2.58 9.08 -3.94
C HIS A 88 -3.74 9.77 -4.66
N VAL A 89 -4.96 9.19 -4.57
CA VAL A 89 -6.16 9.83 -5.14
C VAL A 89 -6.48 11.14 -4.44
N LEU A 90 -6.43 11.16 -3.10
CA LEU A 90 -6.72 12.34 -2.29
C LEU A 90 -5.66 13.43 -2.49
N THR A 91 -4.38 13.06 -2.54
CA THR A 91 -3.29 14.00 -2.85
C THR A 91 -3.46 14.65 -4.21
N LYS A 92 -3.78 13.86 -5.25
CA LYS A 92 -4.07 14.41 -6.58
C LYS A 92 -5.26 15.38 -6.57
N LYS A 93 -6.34 15.03 -5.85
CA LYS A 93 -7.48 15.96 -5.67
C LYS A 93 -7.06 17.25 -5.02
N LYS A 94 -6.26 17.19 -3.96
CA LYS A 94 -5.78 18.38 -3.23
C LYS A 94 -4.89 19.26 -4.09
N LEU A 95 -3.97 18.66 -4.86
CA LEU A 95 -3.10 19.37 -5.81
C LEU A 95 -3.89 20.03 -6.96
N ASN A 96 -4.90 19.36 -7.52
CA ASN A 96 -5.76 19.91 -8.55
C ASN A 96 -6.65 21.08 -8.06
N LEU A 97 -6.87 21.20 -6.76
CA LEU A 97 -7.58 22.33 -6.13
C LEU A 97 -6.65 23.52 -5.82
N ILE A 98 -5.34 23.28 -5.77
CA ILE A 98 -4.28 24.28 -5.56
C ILE A 98 -3.61 24.54 -6.92
N SER A 99 -4.39 24.99 -7.90
CA SER A 99 -4.04 25.20 -9.30
C SER A 99 -2.69 25.85 -9.58
N ILE A 100 -2.07 25.39 -10.67
CA ILE A 100 -1.29 26.17 -11.66
C ILE A 100 -0.18 27.06 -11.08
N ASP A 101 0.99 26.50 -11.10
CA ASP A 101 2.35 26.96 -10.97
C ASP A 101 3.06 26.38 -9.75
N ASP A 102 3.70 25.26 -9.99
CA ASP A 102 5.05 24.94 -9.56
C ASP A 102 5.33 23.43 -9.75
N GLU A 103 6.31 23.17 -10.60
CA GLU A 103 6.92 21.85 -10.78
C GLU A 103 7.74 21.48 -9.52
N GLU A 104 7.09 21.01 -8.48
CA GLU A 104 7.76 20.30 -7.39
C GLU A 104 7.29 18.86 -7.27
N SER A 105 8.28 17.97 -7.30
CA SER A 105 8.15 16.52 -7.28
C SER A 105 7.27 16.02 -6.12
N PRO A 106 6.24 15.17 -6.38
CA PRO A 106 5.30 14.70 -5.35
C PRO A 106 5.92 13.75 -4.29
N VAL A 107 7.24 13.58 -4.30
CA VAL A 107 7.95 12.65 -3.40
C VAL A 107 8.19 13.26 -2.01
N LYS A 108 8.13 14.60 -1.86
CA LYS A 108 8.48 15.29 -0.60
C LYS A 108 7.37 15.30 0.47
N GLU A 109 6.12 15.03 0.12
CA GLU A 109 4.98 15.16 1.05
C GLU A 109 4.52 13.84 1.70
N ILE A 110 5.27 12.74 1.53
CA ILE A 110 4.84 11.40 1.98
C ILE A 110 5.20 11.14 3.45
N CYS A 111 6.01 11.98 4.09
CA CYS A 111 6.48 11.78 5.46
C CYS A 111 5.79 12.75 6.42
N SER A 112 4.93 12.24 7.30
CA SER A 112 4.44 12.95 8.49
C SER A 112 5.56 13.12 9.53
N GLU A 113 5.52 14.25 10.25
CA GLU A 113 6.59 14.80 11.11
C GLU A 113 6.91 14.04 12.41
N ASP A 114 6.86 12.70 12.46
CA ASP A 114 7.31 11.94 13.63
C ASP A 114 8.20 10.78 13.20
N GLU A 115 9.39 10.67 13.77
CA GLU A 115 10.43 9.59 13.73
C GLU A 115 10.63 8.78 12.44
N SER A 116 9.70 8.86 11.49
CA SER A 116 9.76 8.19 10.19
C SER A 116 10.45 9.03 9.11
N THR A 117 10.77 10.30 9.37
CA THR A 117 11.28 11.23 8.34
C THR A 117 12.66 10.80 7.87
N GLU A 118 13.56 10.44 8.78
CA GLU A 118 14.93 10.01 8.47
C GLU A 118 14.94 8.67 7.69
N LEU A 119 14.05 7.74 8.06
CA LEU A 119 13.88 6.48 7.35
C LEU A 119 13.28 6.69 5.94
N CYS A 120 12.32 7.61 5.82
CA CYS A 120 11.73 7.97 4.53
C CYS A 120 12.73 8.63 3.60
N ASP A 121 13.50 9.59 4.10
CA ASP A 121 14.53 10.29 3.32
C ASP A 121 15.60 9.30 2.83
N THR A 122 16.04 8.41 3.70
CA THR A 122 16.99 7.34 3.35
C THR A 122 16.41 6.39 2.30
N LEU A 123 15.13 6.02 2.41
CA LEU A 123 14.48 5.16 1.41
C LEU A 123 14.38 5.88 0.05
N ILE A 124 14.04 7.16 0.04
CA ILE A 124 13.97 7.97 -1.18
C ILE A 124 15.36 8.08 -1.84
N GLU A 125 16.41 8.35 -1.05
CA GLU A 125 17.79 8.34 -1.54
C GLU A 125 18.19 6.97 -2.10
N ALA A 126 17.90 5.89 -1.39
CA ALA A 126 18.17 4.53 -1.83
C ALA A 126 17.47 4.20 -3.16
N ILE A 127 16.24 4.68 -3.37
CA ILE A 127 15.51 4.52 -4.63
C ILE A 127 16.16 5.33 -5.75
N LYS A 128 16.59 6.57 -5.49
CA LYS A 128 17.32 7.39 -6.47
C LYS A 128 18.65 6.73 -6.90
N LEU A 129 19.34 6.07 -5.97
CA LEU A 129 20.58 5.32 -6.25
C LEU A 129 20.39 4.07 -7.13
N LEU A 130 19.15 3.62 -7.34
CA LEU A 130 18.89 2.55 -8.31
C LEU A 130 19.24 2.97 -9.75
N GLY A 131 19.10 4.26 -10.07
CA GLY A 131 19.24 4.81 -11.41
C GLY A 131 18.06 4.49 -12.33
N GLU A 132 17.99 5.21 -13.46
CA GLU A 132 16.92 5.00 -14.44
C GLU A 132 17.18 3.76 -15.31
N PRO A 133 16.14 3.05 -15.76
CA PRO A 133 14.72 3.26 -15.51
C PRO A 133 14.19 2.58 -14.22
N ASP A 134 15.05 1.98 -13.39
CA ASP A 134 14.65 1.17 -12.24
C ASP A 134 14.05 2.05 -11.13
N CYS A 135 14.55 3.28 -10.94
CA CYS A 135 13.99 4.28 -10.03
C CYS A 135 12.53 4.59 -10.42
N THR A 136 12.28 4.95 -11.66
CA THR A 136 10.92 5.23 -12.18
C THR A 136 10.01 4.02 -12.06
N ILE A 137 10.47 2.82 -12.38
CA ILE A 137 9.69 1.58 -12.29
C ILE A 137 9.28 1.28 -10.84
N ILE A 138 10.20 1.41 -9.88
CA ILE A 138 9.92 1.17 -8.46
C ILE A 138 8.96 2.22 -7.93
N SER A 139 9.18 3.50 -8.24
CA SER A 139 8.30 4.60 -7.84
C SER A 139 6.87 4.38 -8.36
N LYS A 140 6.70 4.13 -9.65
CA LYS A 140 5.38 3.86 -10.25
C LYS A 140 4.71 2.62 -9.64
N LYS A 141 5.47 1.55 -9.41
CA LYS A 141 4.92 0.31 -8.85
C LYS A 141 4.45 0.46 -7.41
N TYR A 142 5.24 1.12 -6.55
CA TYR A 142 5.01 1.11 -5.09
C TYR A 142 4.39 2.39 -4.56
N PHE A 143 4.62 3.54 -5.19
CA PHE A 143 3.99 4.80 -4.78
C PHE A 143 2.73 5.10 -5.60
N ASN A 144 2.72 4.85 -6.91
CA ASN A 144 1.55 5.08 -7.76
C ASN A 144 0.64 3.84 -7.87
N ASN A 145 1.03 2.70 -7.29
CA ASN A 145 0.30 1.42 -7.36
C ASN A 145 -0.03 0.97 -8.80
N GLU A 146 0.84 1.33 -9.76
CA GLU A 146 0.64 0.96 -11.16
C GLU A 146 0.96 -0.51 -11.40
N THR A 147 0.22 -1.12 -12.33
CA THR A 147 0.51 -2.49 -12.78
C THR A 147 1.74 -2.50 -13.71
N ALA A 148 2.46 -3.62 -13.75
CA ALA A 148 3.58 -3.78 -14.69
C ALA A 148 3.20 -3.54 -16.15
N LYS A 149 1.91 -3.74 -16.50
CA LYS A 149 1.39 -3.48 -17.85
C LYS A 149 1.24 -1.98 -18.14
N GLN A 150 0.76 -1.21 -17.14
CA GLN A 150 0.66 0.26 -17.24
C GLN A 150 2.03 0.90 -17.31
N ILE A 151 2.94 0.52 -16.40
CA ILE A 151 4.32 0.99 -16.40
C ILE A 151 5.01 0.70 -17.74
N ALA A 152 4.82 -0.53 -18.27
CA ALA A 152 5.41 -0.95 -19.54
C ALA A 152 4.94 -0.07 -20.72
N ALA A 153 3.65 0.28 -20.75
CA ALA A 153 3.09 1.14 -21.79
C ALA A 153 3.68 2.55 -21.76
N GLU A 154 3.93 3.10 -20.55
CA GLU A 154 4.46 4.46 -20.40
C GLU A 154 5.95 4.57 -20.73
N ILE A 155 6.76 3.58 -20.30
CA ILE A 155 8.22 3.62 -20.49
C ILE A 155 8.68 2.92 -21.78
N GLY A 156 7.76 2.47 -22.63
CA GLY A 156 8.07 1.83 -23.91
C GLY A 156 8.73 0.45 -23.77
N MET A 157 8.41 -0.30 -22.71
CA MET A 157 8.95 -1.65 -22.47
C MET A 157 7.84 -2.70 -22.51
N ASN A 158 8.20 -3.99 -22.59
CA ASN A 158 7.19 -5.04 -22.39
C ASN A 158 7.00 -5.34 -20.88
N SER A 159 5.81 -5.80 -20.50
CA SER A 159 5.43 -6.05 -19.10
C SER A 159 6.28 -7.12 -18.42
N PHE A 160 6.77 -8.12 -19.14
CA PHE A 160 7.67 -9.15 -18.60
C PHE A 160 9.04 -8.54 -18.23
N SER A 161 9.57 -7.66 -19.07
CA SER A 161 10.82 -6.93 -18.80
C SER A 161 10.67 -6.03 -17.57
N VAL A 162 9.54 -5.34 -17.42
CA VAL A 162 9.23 -4.54 -16.23
C VAL A 162 9.20 -5.40 -14.98
N GLN A 163 8.50 -6.55 -14.98
CA GLN A 163 8.47 -7.47 -13.84
C GLN A 163 9.87 -7.97 -13.45
N LYS A 164 10.68 -8.33 -14.44
CA LYS A 164 12.06 -8.78 -14.21
C LYS A 164 12.93 -7.67 -13.64
N ARG A 165 12.74 -6.41 -14.10
CA ARG A 165 13.41 -5.23 -13.53
C ARG A 165 12.96 -4.95 -12.10
N ILE A 166 11.68 -4.99 -11.79
CA ILE A 166 11.17 -4.84 -10.41
C ILE A 166 11.89 -5.82 -9.47
N SER A 167 11.94 -7.10 -9.83
CA SER A 167 12.60 -8.12 -8.99
C SER A 167 14.10 -7.84 -8.77
N ARG A 168 14.81 -7.36 -9.80
CA ARG A 168 16.23 -7.00 -9.69
C ARG A 168 16.45 -5.72 -8.90
N ALA A 169 15.61 -4.70 -9.13
CA ALA A 169 15.67 -3.43 -8.45
C ALA A 169 15.43 -3.59 -6.94
N LEU A 170 14.46 -4.44 -6.52
CA LEU A 170 14.24 -4.75 -5.11
C LEU A 170 15.46 -5.41 -4.45
N LYS A 171 16.13 -6.34 -5.16
CA LYS A 171 17.36 -6.95 -4.63
C LYS A 171 18.48 -5.92 -4.46
N LYS A 172 18.61 -5.00 -5.44
CA LYS A 172 19.60 -3.91 -5.40
C LYS A 172 19.26 -2.91 -4.27
N LEU A 173 17.99 -2.55 -4.14
CA LEU A 173 17.50 -1.65 -3.09
C LEU A 173 17.78 -2.21 -1.68
N ARG A 174 17.51 -3.50 -1.45
CA ARG A 174 17.84 -4.17 -0.18
C ARG A 174 19.34 -4.10 0.12
N LYS A 175 20.20 -4.26 -0.88
CA LYS A 175 21.64 -4.14 -0.68
C LYS A 175 22.05 -2.72 -0.31
N ILE A 176 21.53 -1.71 -1.01
CA ILE A 176 21.77 -0.29 -0.73
C ILE A 176 21.33 0.06 0.70
N LEU A 177 20.13 -0.34 1.10
CA LEU A 177 19.60 -0.08 2.45
C LEU A 177 20.47 -0.74 3.53
N LYS A 178 20.97 -1.95 3.27
CA LYS A 178 21.88 -2.63 4.19
C LYS A 178 23.23 -1.89 4.33
N GLU A 179 23.76 -1.35 3.23
CA GLU A 179 24.99 -0.53 3.23
C GLU A 179 24.77 0.80 3.97
N LEU A 180 23.53 1.33 4.00
CA LEU A 180 23.12 2.51 4.75
C LEU A 180 22.77 2.22 6.23
N GLY A 181 23.01 1.00 6.71
CA GLY A 181 22.83 0.63 8.11
C GLY A 181 21.47 0.03 8.48
N TYR A 182 20.57 -0.15 7.52
CA TYR A 182 19.26 -0.78 7.74
C TYR A 182 19.35 -2.28 7.42
N SER A 183 19.57 -3.11 8.44
CA SER A 183 19.45 -4.58 8.35
C SER A 183 18.15 -5.04 9.03
N GLU A 184 17.52 -6.08 8.42
CA GLU A 184 16.42 -6.82 9.07
C GLU A 184 16.85 -7.44 10.38
#